data_82bbd0f0dcfdc37709d1176d8fb223d3
#
_entry.id   82bbd0f0dcfdc37709d1176d8fb223d3
#
_cell.length_a   1.000
_cell.length_b   1.000
_cell.length_c   1.000
_cell.angle_alpha   90.00
_cell.angle_beta   90.00
_cell.angle_gamma   90.00
#
_symmetry.space_group_name_H-M   'P 1'
#
loop_
_entity.id
_entity.type
_entity.pdbx_description
1 polymer ?
#
loop_
_entity_poly.entity_id
_entity_poly.type
_entity_poly.pdbx_seq_one_letter_code
_entity_poly.pdbx_strand_id
1 'polypeptide(L)'
;MVNAYYNTRGYISLIKKYILFYIFKMNLFLLAYTIKKCAEYHCDKHCIKMILELTQMLYSAWWFGRDVFPLPELDPLPNDPYRPTHKNHPVSVWVRADPKHYNWTLELAFELVGQYYKRYGKIHACCAHLERLQALGAPPHIGIETYQPPLGKRATTGLPDGIAYFDCAINDEIFPQCAVYTNGQLNAVQTYRRYYKTKTTWKMNWRCVGQPLWFKSPPEQMSASSGALFVQHTPTSIGVYNKIGGAPAAIASYIL
;
A
#
# COMPACT_ATOMS: atom_id res chain seq x y z
N MET A 1 -5.82 53.76 -20.57
CA MET A 1 -4.89 52.62 -20.45
C MET A 1 -5.15 51.95 -19.12
N VAL A 2 -5.83 50.80 -19.14
CA VAL A 2 -6.20 50.07 -17.93
C VAL A 2 -5.20 48.92 -17.80
N ASN A 3 -4.32 49.01 -16.79
CA ASN A 3 -3.36 47.96 -16.44
C ASN A 3 -4.09 46.78 -15.81
N ALA A 4 -4.25 45.69 -16.55
CA ALA A 4 -4.67 44.39 -16.03
C ALA A 4 -3.47 43.72 -15.35
N TYR A 5 -3.31 43.93 -14.04
CA TYR A 5 -2.43 43.11 -13.21
C TYR A 5 -3.05 41.72 -13.09
N TYR A 6 -2.59 40.78 -13.92
CA TYR A 6 -2.92 39.36 -13.77
C TYR A 6 -2.37 38.87 -12.44
N ASN A 7 -3.27 38.42 -11.59
CA ASN A 7 -2.96 37.85 -10.27
C ASN A 7 -2.26 36.51 -10.41
N THR A 8 -0.97 36.51 -10.75
CA THR A 8 -0.13 35.35 -10.94
C THR A 8 0.01 34.50 -9.66
N ARG A 9 -0.14 35.08 -8.46
CA ARG A 9 -0.12 34.38 -7.19
C ARG A 9 -1.31 33.41 -7.01
N GLY A 10 -2.50 33.80 -7.45
CA GLY A 10 -3.70 32.95 -7.42
C GLY A 10 -3.58 31.77 -8.38
N TYR A 11 -3.03 31.97 -9.57
CA TYR A 11 -2.83 30.93 -10.58
C TYR A 11 -1.77 29.90 -10.12
N ILE A 12 -0.66 30.36 -9.55
CA ILE A 12 0.39 29.47 -8.98
C ILE A 12 -0.13 28.68 -7.78
N SER A 13 -0.98 29.29 -6.94
CA SER A 13 -1.63 28.59 -5.81
C SER A 13 -2.60 27.51 -6.30
N LEU A 14 -3.41 27.81 -7.34
CA LEU A 14 -4.30 26.83 -7.96
C LEU A 14 -3.53 25.71 -8.64
N ILE A 15 -2.49 26.02 -9.42
CA ILE A 15 -1.64 25.01 -10.05
C ILE A 15 -0.93 24.15 -9.00
N LYS A 16 -0.38 24.73 -7.92
CA LYS A 16 0.18 23.97 -6.79
C LYS A 16 -0.88 23.09 -6.12
N LYS A 17 -2.11 23.58 -5.93
CA LYS A 17 -3.22 22.81 -5.36
C LYS A 17 -3.67 21.67 -6.30
N TYR A 18 -3.72 21.91 -7.62
CA TYR A 18 -3.99 20.86 -8.62
C TYR A 18 -2.84 19.86 -8.74
N ILE A 19 -1.58 20.31 -8.76
CA ILE A 19 -0.41 19.42 -8.76
C ILE A 19 -0.34 18.62 -7.46
N LEU A 20 -0.59 19.23 -6.29
CA LEU A 20 -0.68 18.50 -5.02
C LEU A 20 -1.84 17.48 -5.03
N PHE A 21 -3.00 17.82 -5.58
CA PHE A 21 -4.16 16.93 -5.68
C PHE A 21 -3.90 15.75 -6.64
N TYR A 22 -3.12 15.95 -7.71
CA TYR A 22 -2.71 14.86 -8.62
C TYR A 22 -1.56 14.00 -8.07
N ILE A 23 -0.70 14.55 -7.20
CA ILE A 23 0.46 13.84 -6.66
C ILE A 23 0.09 12.90 -5.49
N PHE A 24 -0.97 13.19 -4.74
CA PHE A 24 -1.39 12.44 -3.55
C PHE A 24 -2.69 11.65 -3.74
N LYS A 25 -2.79 10.85 -4.80
CA LYS A 25 -3.78 9.77 -4.80
C LYS A 25 -3.21 8.64 -3.97
N MET A 26 -3.71 8.51 -2.74
CA MET A 26 -3.44 7.35 -1.87
C MET A 26 -3.75 6.07 -2.65
N ASN A 27 -2.90 5.06 -2.54
CA ASN A 27 -3.14 3.77 -3.18
C ASN A 27 -2.44 2.64 -2.39
N LEU A 28 -2.77 1.42 -2.72
CA LEU A 28 -2.06 0.22 -2.31
C LEU A 28 -1.89 -0.64 -3.57
N PHE A 29 -0.65 -0.88 -3.97
CA PHE A 29 -0.37 -1.65 -5.18
C PHE A 29 -0.20 -3.13 -4.85
N LEU A 30 -1.16 -3.94 -5.25
CA LEU A 30 -1.09 -5.39 -5.10
C LEU A 30 -0.31 -6.00 -6.28
N LEU A 31 1.02 -6.13 -6.15
CA LEU A 31 1.91 -6.51 -7.25
C LEU A 31 2.30 -7.99 -7.26
N ALA A 32 2.04 -8.73 -6.19
CA ALA A 32 2.30 -10.16 -6.07
C ALA A 32 1.36 -10.82 -5.07
N TYR A 33 1.32 -12.15 -5.08
CA TYR A 33 0.50 -12.96 -4.17
C TYR A 33 1.08 -13.03 -2.76
N THR A 34 2.39 -12.98 -2.60
CA THR A 34 3.06 -12.93 -1.30
C THR A 34 3.47 -11.50 -0.94
N ILE A 35 3.37 -11.15 0.34
CA ILE A 35 3.70 -9.81 0.87
C ILE A 35 5.15 -9.44 0.52
N LYS A 36 6.09 -10.34 0.78
CA LYS A 36 7.51 -10.13 0.49
C LYS A 36 7.75 -9.78 -0.99
N LYS A 37 7.19 -10.57 -1.93
CA LYS A 37 7.31 -10.29 -3.36
C LYS A 37 6.56 -9.02 -3.76
N CYS A 38 5.43 -8.74 -3.13
CA CYS A 38 4.70 -7.49 -3.35
C CYS A 38 5.58 -6.28 -3.01
N ALA A 39 6.25 -6.30 -1.85
CA ALA A 39 7.18 -5.25 -1.44
C ALA A 39 8.39 -5.13 -2.38
N GLU A 40 9.02 -6.25 -2.77
CA GLU A 40 10.14 -6.28 -3.72
C GLU A 40 9.79 -5.65 -5.08
N TYR A 41 8.56 -5.85 -5.55
CA TYR A 41 8.09 -5.36 -6.85
C TYR A 41 7.78 -3.87 -6.89
N HIS A 42 7.67 -3.20 -5.76
CA HIS A 42 7.57 -1.74 -5.73
C HIS A 42 8.87 -1.11 -6.23
N CYS A 43 8.78 -0.19 -7.18
CA CYS A 43 9.93 0.61 -7.60
C CYS A 43 10.41 1.54 -6.49
N ASP A 44 11.61 2.08 -6.62
CA ASP A 44 12.26 2.88 -5.57
C ASP A 44 11.38 4.02 -5.04
N LYS A 45 10.74 4.78 -5.92
CA LYS A 45 9.84 5.88 -5.53
C LYS A 45 8.61 5.38 -4.78
N HIS A 46 8.01 4.28 -5.24
CA HIS A 46 6.85 3.71 -4.58
C HIS A 46 7.23 3.03 -3.26
N CYS A 47 8.39 2.39 -3.17
CA CYS A 47 8.88 1.85 -1.91
C CYS A 47 8.88 2.93 -0.81
N ILE A 48 9.43 4.11 -1.07
CA ILE A 48 9.46 5.23 -0.12
C ILE A 48 8.03 5.74 0.18
N LYS A 49 7.28 6.04 -0.88
CA LYS A 49 5.97 6.67 -0.77
C LYS A 49 4.94 5.78 -0.07
N MET A 50 4.94 4.48 -0.39
CA MET A 50 3.95 3.55 0.13
C MET A 50 4.11 3.30 1.62
N ILE A 51 5.32 3.32 2.18
CA ILE A 51 5.51 3.22 3.64
C ILE A 51 4.70 4.31 4.35
N LEU A 52 4.80 5.57 3.90
CA LEU A 52 4.03 6.68 4.47
C LEU A 52 2.52 6.50 4.26
N GLU A 53 2.08 6.17 3.05
CA GLU A 53 0.65 6.04 2.74
C GLU A 53 -0.02 4.89 3.51
N LEU A 54 0.64 3.74 3.63
CA LEU A 54 0.15 2.62 4.41
C LEU A 54 0.09 2.97 5.91
N THR A 55 1.10 3.64 6.46
CA THR A 55 1.09 4.13 7.84
C THR A 55 -0.10 5.07 8.07
N GLN A 56 -0.37 6.00 7.16
CA GLN A 56 -1.52 6.90 7.24
C GLN A 56 -2.87 6.16 7.17
N MET A 57 -2.99 5.12 6.32
CA MET A 57 -4.20 4.30 6.26
C MET A 57 -4.46 3.54 7.56
N LEU A 58 -3.41 2.97 8.15
CA LEU A 58 -3.48 2.25 9.42
C LEU A 58 -3.90 3.18 10.58
N TYR A 59 -3.32 4.38 10.67
CA TYR A 59 -3.79 5.39 11.63
C TYR A 59 -5.22 5.83 11.35
N SER A 60 -5.59 6.00 10.08
CA SER A 60 -6.95 6.37 9.70
C SER A 60 -7.98 5.31 10.14
N ALA A 61 -7.60 4.03 10.16
CA ALA A 61 -8.46 2.97 10.69
C ALA A 61 -8.78 3.19 12.18
N TRP A 62 -7.81 3.61 12.99
CA TRP A 62 -8.02 3.99 14.39
C TRP A 62 -8.86 5.26 14.54
N TRP A 63 -8.59 6.27 13.71
CA TRP A 63 -9.27 7.56 13.78
C TRP A 63 -10.76 7.47 13.51
N PHE A 64 -11.19 6.68 12.55
CA PHE A 64 -12.60 6.65 12.15
C PHE A 64 -13.53 5.86 13.09
N GLY A 65 -12.99 5.25 14.13
CA GLY A 65 -13.76 4.63 15.21
C GLY A 65 -13.53 5.22 16.60
N ARG A 66 -12.72 6.29 16.70
CA ARG A 66 -12.26 6.84 17.97
C ARG A 66 -13.38 7.39 18.87
N ASP A 67 -14.53 7.75 18.31
CA ASP A 67 -15.66 8.24 19.11
C ASP A 67 -16.26 7.12 19.97
N VAL A 68 -16.05 5.86 19.57
CA VAL A 68 -16.46 4.65 20.30
C VAL A 68 -15.27 4.02 21.04
N PHE A 69 -14.11 4.02 20.38
CA PHE A 69 -12.87 3.43 20.91
C PHE A 69 -11.73 4.44 20.76
N PRO A 70 -11.49 5.29 21.79
CA PRO A 70 -10.41 6.27 21.73
C PRO A 70 -9.05 5.59 21.57
N LEU A 71 -8.15 6.25 20.83
CA LEU A 71 -6.75 5.84 20.81
C LEU A 71 -6.20 5.85 22.24
N PRO A 72 -5.50 4.80 22.68
CA PRO A 72 -4.81 4.81 23.95
C PRO A 72 -3.85 6.01 24.07
N GLU A 73 -3.66 6.50 25.28
CA GLU A 73 -2.62 7.49 25.55
C GLU A 73 -1.24 6.84 25.31
N LEU A 74 -0.43 7.45 24.46
CA LEU A 74 0.82 6.89 23.97
C LEU A 74 1.92 7.95 24.05
N ASP A 75 3.16 7.50 24.22
CA ASP A 75 4.32 8.39 24.14
C ASP A 75 4.37 9.11 22.79
N PRO A 76 4.65 10.42 22.76
CA PRO A 76 4.68 11.21 21.53
C PRO A 76 5.73 10.69 20.53
N LEU A 77 5.34 10.59 19.26
CA LEU A 77 6.26 10.37 18.14
C LEU A 77 6.24 11.57 17.19
N PRO A 78 7.29 11.80 16.40
CA PRO A 78 7.28 12.85 15.39
C PRO A 78 6.07 12.69 14.43
N ASN A 79 5.31 13.78 14.19
CA ASN A 79 4.07 13.81 13.42
C ASN A 79 2.91 12.95 13.98
N ASP A 80 2.87 12.77 15.27
CA ASP A 80 1.95 11.88 15.96
C ASP A 80 0.66 12.57 16.43
N PRO A 81 -0.47 11.87 16.33
CA PRO A 81 -0.71 10.80 15.35
C PRO A 81 -0.91 11.42 13.96
N TYR A 82 -0.62 10.67 12.91
CA TYR A 82 -0.94 11.13 11.55
C TYR A 82 -2.42 11.46 11.45
N ARG A 83 -2.74 12.63 10.85
CA ARG A 83 -4.12 13.08 10.70
C ARG A 83 -4.92 12.11 9.83
N PRO A 84 -6.22 11.89 10.14
CA PRO A 84 -7.07 11.06 9.33
C PRO A 84 -7.17 11.63 7.92
N THR A 85 -7.05 10.77 6.92
CA THR A 85 -7.06 11.18 5.53
C THR A 85 -7.85 10.17 4.70
N HIS A 86 -8.44 10.65 3.60
CA HIS A 86 -9.07 9.80 2.59
C HIS A 86 -10.11 8.80 3.14
N LYS A 87 -11.01 9.26 4.03
CA LYS A 87 -12.03 8.42 4.69
C LYS A 87 -12.75 7.48 3.72
N ASN A 88 -13.21 8.00 2.59
CA ASN A 88 -14.03 7.28 1.61
C ASN A 88 -13.21 6.70 0.45
N HIS A 89 -11.88 6.70 0.54
CA HIS A 89 -11.05 6.08 -0.50
C HIS A 89 -11.16 4.56 -0.45
N PRO A 90 -11.38 3.85 -1.58
CA PRO A 90 -11.66 2.41 -1.59
C PRO A 90 -10.66 1.58 -0.77
N VAL A 91 -9.36 1.85 -0.92
CA VAL A 91 -8.33 1.11 -0.18
C VAL A 91 -8.33 1.46 1.31
N SER A 92 -8.56 2.73 1.70
CA SER A 92 -8.67 3.10 3.12
C SER A 92 -9.86 2.42 3.79
N VAL A 93 -10.98 2.29 3.07
CA VAL A 93 -12.15 1.53 3.52
C VAL A 93 -11.81 0.05 3.61
N TRP A 94 -11.16 -0.51 2.59
CA TRP A 94 -10.75 -1.90 2.57
C TRP A 94 -9.84 -2.27 3.75
N VAL A 95 -8.86 -1.42 4.09
CA VAL A 95 -7.95 -1.63 5.23
C VAL A 95 -8.72 -1.75 6.56
N ARG A 96 -9.78 -0.94 6.75
CA ARG A 96 -10.58 -0.97 8.00
C ARG A 96 -11.83 -1.86 7.94
N ALA A 97 -12.05 -2.57 6.84
CA ALA A 97 -13.21 -3.44 6.69
C ALA A 97 -13.03 -4.81 7.39
N ASP A 98 -11.80 -5.25 7.61
CA ASP A 98 -11.51 -6.56 8.21
C ASP A 98 -10.15 -6.51 8.93
N PRO A 99 -10.01 -7.10 10.15
CA PRO A 99 -8.72 -7.23 10.82
C PRO A 99 -7.61 -7.88 9.96
N LYS A 100 -7.96 -8.83 9.08
CA LYS A 100 -7.02 -9.45 8.15
C LYS A 100 -6.46 -8.46 7.14
N HIS A 101 -7.30 -7.53 6.64
CA HIS A 101 -6.86 -6.47 5.74
C HIS A 101 -5.92 -5.49 6.43
N TYR A 102 -6.24 -5.10 7.68
CA TYR A 102 -5.39 -4.26 8.50
C TYR A 102 -4.02 -4.91 8.72
N ASN A 103 -3.99 -6.15 9.20
CA ASN A 103 -2.77 -6.88 9.49
C ASN A 103 -1.93 -7.10 8.22
N TRP A 104 -2.56 -7.50 7.11
CA TRP A 104 -1.88 -7.62 5.83
C TRP A 104 -1.24 -6.31 5.37
N THR A 105 -1.92 -5.18 5.57
CA THR A 105 -1.42 -3.84 5.25
C THR A 105 -0.23 -3.47 6.13
N LEU A 106 -0.29 -3.79 7.42
CA LEU A 106 0.79 -3.58 8.39
C LEU A 106 2.03 -4.40 8.02
N GLU A 107 1.86 -5.67 7.70
CA GLU A 107 2.94 -6.56 7.26
C GLU A 107 3.59 -6.06 5.96
N LEU A 108 2.78 -5.63 4.97
CA LEU A 108 3.31 -5.03 3.75
C LEU A 108 4.13 -3.76 4.04
N ALA A 109 3.69 -2.94 4.99
CA ALA A 109 4.42 -1.73 5.36
C ALA A 109 5.79 -2.07 5.98
N PHE A 110 5.88 -3.10 6.83
CA PHE A 110 7.15 -3.58 7.38
C PHE A 110 8.06 -4.18 6.29
N GLU A 111 7.54 -4.99 5.39
CA GLU A 111 8.33 -5.50 4.26
C GLU A 111 8.87 -4.37 3.38
N LEU A 112 8.10 -3.31 3.16
CA LEU A 112 8.57 -2.12 2.45
C LEU A 112 9.64 -1.36 3.25
N VAL A 113 9.57 -1.29 4.58
CA VAL A 113 10.65 -0.75 5.43
C VAL A 113 11.93 -1.57 5.26
N GLY A 114 11.83 -2.90 5.24
CA GLY A 114 12.95 -3.79 4.92
C GLY A 114 13.54 -3.53 3.54
N GLN A 115 12.69 -3.35 2.51
CA GLN A 115 13.12 -2.96 1.16
C GLN A 115 13.78 -1.59 1.13
N TYR A 116 13.28 -0.62 1.90
CA TYR A 116 13.87 0.71 2.02
C TYR A 116 15.26 0.63 2.64
N TYR A 117 15.42 -0.11 3.74
CA TYR A 117 16.71 -0.33 4.36
C TYR A 117 17.72 -0.99 3.39
N LYS A 118 17.29 -2.07 2.72
CA LYS A 118 18.13 -2.78 1.72
C LYS A 118 18.61 -1.87 0.60
N ARG A 119 17.77 -0.93 0.16
CA ARG A 119 18.05 -0.03 -0.98
C ARG A 119 18.84 1.20 -0.61
N TYR A 120 18.66 1.72 0.60
CA TYR A 120 19.18 3.04 1.00
C TYR A 120 20.09 3.01 2.24
N GLY A 121 20.17 1.89 2.97
CA GLY A 121 20.94 1.78 4.22
C GLY A 121 20.40 2.67 5.35
N LYS A 122 19.11 3.04 5.29
CA LYS A 122 18.47 3.97 6.24
C LYS A 122 17.17 3.40 6.78
N ILE A 123 16.84 3.75 8.02
CA ILE A 123 15.53 3.45 8.62
C ILE A 123 14.54 4.53 8.18
N HIS A 124 13.36 4.12 7.71
CA HIS A 124 12.31 5.05 7.31
C HIS A 124 11.67 5.70 8.55
N ALA A 125 11.34 7.00 8.48
CA ALA A 125 10.78 7.76 9.62
C ALA A 125 9.46 7.16 10.16
N CYS A 126 8.70 6.45 9.36
CA CYS A 126 7.47 5.77 9.78
C CYS A 126 7.72 4.49 10.60
N CYS A 127 8.96 4.02 10.77
CA CYS A 127 9.22 2.73 11.42
C CYS A 127 8.66 2.68 12.84
N ALA A 128 8.98 3.67 13.68
CA ALA A 128 8.47 3.75 15.06
C ALA A 128 6.93 3.82 15.10
N HIS A 129 6.30 4.46 14.11
CA HIS A 129 4.84 4.48 13.98
C HIS A 129 4.25 3.10 13.65
N LEU A 130 4.91 2.33 12.79
CA LEU A 130 4.48 0.97 12.45
C LEU A 130 4.65 0.02 13.63
N GLU A 131 5.73 0.13 14.40
CA GLU A 131 5.96 -0.62 15.64
C GLU A 131 4.85 -0.34 16.67
N ARG A 132 4.49 0.93 16.84
CA ARG A 132 3.34 1.33 17.67
C ARG A 132 2.04 0.70 17.20
N LEU A 133 1.73 0.81 15.88
CA LEU A 133 0.51 0.25 15.31
C LEU A 133 0.47 -1.28 15.42
N GLN A 134 1.63 -1.94 15.36
CA GLN A 134 1.77 -3.38 15.62
C GLN A 134 1.46 -3.71 17.08
N ALA A 135 1.97 -2.94 18.03
CA ALA A 135 1.71 -3.14 19.45
C ALA A 135 0.23 -2.91 19.83
N LEU A 136 -0.43 -1.96 19.14
CA LEU A 136 -1.86 -1.70 19.31
C LEU A 136 -2.74 -2.79 18.69
N GLY A 137 -2.27 -3.43 17.62
CA GLY A 137 -3.06 -4.36 16.82
C GLY A 137 -4.11 -3.69 15.94
N ALA A 138 -5.06 -4.47 15.45
CA ALA A 138 -6.19 -3.95 14.69
C ALA A 138 -7.19 -3.24 15.62
N PRO A 139 -7.75 -2.08 15.23
CA PRO A 139 -8.75 -1.39 16.04
C PRO A 139 -9.97 -2.27 16.33
N PRO A 140 -10.55 -2.24 17.55
CA PRO A 140 -11.64 -3.14 17.94
C PRO A 140 -12.96 -2.89 17.18
N HIS A 141 -13.12 -1.73 16.55
CA HIS A 141 -14.29 -1.38 15.74
C HIS A 141 -14.17 -1.77 14.26
N ILE A 142 -13.07 -2.40 13.83
CA ILE A 142 -12.91 -2.83 12.44
C ILE A 142 -14.00 -3.85 12.05
N GLY A 143 -14.55 -3.66 10.85
CA GLY A 143 -15.62 -4.52 10.32
C GLY A 143 -17.03 -4.02 10.59
N ILE A 144 -17.22 -2.93 11.36
CA ILE A 144 -18.54 -2.36 11.67
C ILE A 144 -19.08 -1.48 10.51
N GLU A 145 -18.18 -0.87 9.72
CA GLU A 145 -18.60 -0.03 8.59
C GLU A 145 -19.10 -0.84 7.39
N THR A 146 -20.31 -0.51 6.92
CA THR A 146 -20.93 -1.10 5.72
C THR A 146 -20.66 -0.28 4.47
N TYR A 147 -19.41 -0.05 4.12
CA TYR A 147 -19.08 0.61 2.85
C TYR A 147 -19.29 -0.34 1.67
N GLN A 148 -20.03 0.12 0.67
CA GLN A 148 -20.16 -0.57 -0.61
C GLN A 148 -19.18 0.04 -1.61
N PRO A 149 -18.20 -0.73 -2.09
CA PRO A 149 -17.27 -0.23 -3.10
C PRO A 149 -18.00 0.02 -4.43
N PRO A 150 -17.41 0.84 -5.32
CA PRO A 150 -17.93 1.01 -6.66
C PRO A 150 -18.12 -0.34 -7.37
N LEU A 151 -19.28 -0.55 -7.97
CA LEU A 151 -19.59 -1.76 -8.72
C LEU A 151 -18.51 -2.04 -9.79
N GLY A 152 -18.08 -3.30 -9.90
CA GLY A 152 -17.16 -3.76 -10.93
C GLY A 152 -15.66 -3.61 -10.63
N LYS A 153 -15.28 -3.02 -9.48
CA LYS A 153 -13.87 -2.88 -9.12
C LYS A 153 -13.43 -3.76 -7.96
N ARG A 154 -14.32 -4.59 -7.42
CA ARG A 154 -13.97 -5.59 -6.41
C ARG A 154 -13.39 -6.82 -7.06
N ALA A 155 -12.13 -7.13 -6.77
CA ALA A 155 -11.48 -8.36 -7.19
C ALA A 155 -11.69 -9.44 -6.13
N THR A 156 -12.03 -10.65 -6.60
CA THR A 156 -12.23 -11.85 -5.78
C THR A 156 -11.27 -12.98 -6.16
N THR A 157 -10.39 -12.72 -7.12
CA THR A 157 -9.33 -13.65 -7.53
C THR A 157 -8.01 -12.94 -7.72
N GLY A 158 -6.92 -13.69 -7.80
CA GLY A 158 -5.58 -13.09 -7.85
C GLY A 158 -5.24 -12.33 -6.58
N LEU A 159 -5.62 -12.86 -5.43
CA LEU A 159 -5.48 -12.26 -4.10
C LEU A 159 -4.35 -12.94 -3.32
N PRO A 160 -3.76 -12.27 -2.32
CA PRO A 160 -2.89 -12.90 -1.34
C PRO A 160 -3.65 -13.90 -0.48
N ASP A 161 -2.92 -14.84 0.13
CA ASP A 161 -3.48 -15.83 1.04
C ASP A 161 -4.22 -15.16 2.21
N GLY A 162 -5.39 -15.69 2.54
CA GLY A 162 -6.24 -15.19 3.62
C GLY A 162 -7.04 -13.93 3.34
N ILE A 163 -6.88 -13.31 2.15
CA ILE A 163 -7.64 -12.15 1.71
C ILE A 163 -8.78 -12.58 0.81
N ALA A 164 -10.03 -12.27 1.20
CA ALA A 164 -11.22 -12.69 0.48
C ALA A 164 -11.57 -11.81 -0.74
N TYR A 165 -11.21 -10.53 -0.70
CA TYR A 165 -11.44 -9.59 -1.78
C TYR A 165 -10.51 -8.39 -1.69
N PHE A 166 -10.36 -7.67 -2.80
CA PHE A 166 -9.61 -6.41 -2.86
C PHE A 166 -10.35 -5.37 -3.70
N ASP A 167 -10.52 -4.16 -3.14
CA ASP A 167 -11.19 -3.06 -3.83
C ASP A 167 -10.16 -2.21 -4.60
N CYS A 168 -10.16 -2.36 -5.93
CA CYS A 168 -9.18 -1.72 -6.80
C CYS A 168 -9.40 -0.20 -6.88
N ALA A 169 -8.45 0.58 -6.37
CA ALA A 169 -8.47 2.03 -6.39
C ALA A 169 -7.79 2.58 -7.67
N ILE A 170 -8.33 2.24 -8.82
CA ILE A 170 -7.87 2.71 -10.12
C ILE A 170 -8.92 3.68 -10.69
N ASN A 171 -8.48 4.80 -11.26
CA ASN A 171 -9.37 5.80 -11.88
C ASN A 171 -10.26 5.13 -12.95
N ASP A 172 -11.52 5.57 -13.05
CA ASP A 172 -12.52 5.02 -13.99
C ASP A 172 -12.08 5.11 -15.46
N GLU A 173 -11.38 6.17 -15.83
CA GLU A 173 -10.86 6.36 -17.19
C GLU A 173 -9.76 5.35 -17.57
N ILE A 174 -8.96 4.91 -16.58
CA ILE A 174 -7.82 4.01 -16.77
C ILE A 174 -8.20 2.57 -16.46
N PHE A 175 -9.17 2.35 -15.59
CA PHE A 175 -9.54 1.01 -15.12
C PHE A 175 -9.86 0.02 -16.25
N PRO A 176 -10.65 0.35 -17.30
CA PRO A 176 -10.96 -0.59 -18.38
C PRO A 176 -9.72 -1.13 -19.10
N GLN A 177 -8.68 -0.30 -19.24
CA GLN A 177 -7.42 -0.70 -19.91
C GLN A 177 -6.55 -1.60 -19.02
N CYS A 178 -6.75 -1.55 -17.69
CA CYS A 178 -5.97 -2.30 -16.72
C CYS A 178 -6.66 -3.57 -16.25
N ALA A 179 -7.99 -3.62 -16.27
CA ALA A 179 -8.77 -4.72 -15.75
C ALA A 179 -8.40 -6.05 -16.43
N VAL A 180 -8.13 -7.06 -15.60
CA VAL A 180 -7.85 -8.42 -16.04
C VAL A 180 -8.83 -9.35 -15.37
N TYR A 181 -9.50 -10.17 -16.16
CA TYR A 181 -10.46 -11.15 -15.67
C TYR A 181 -9.90 -12.56 -15.83
N THR A 182 -10.06 -13.37 -14.80
CA THR A 182 -9.73 -14.80 -14.80
C THR A 182 -11.01 -15.56 -14.47
N ASN A 183 -11.47 -16.42 -15.36
CA ASN A 183 -12.75 -17.14 -15.22
C ASN A 183 -13.94 -16.20 -14.91
N GLY A 184 -14.01 -15.05 -15.59
CA GLY A 184 -15.06 -14.06 -15.41
C GLY A 184 -14.93 -13.18 -14.15
N GLN A 185 -13.96 -13.42 -13.30
CA GLN A 185 -13.72 -12.67 -12.08
C GLN A 185 -12.52 -11.73 -12.22
N LEU A 186 -12.62 -10.51 -11.65
CA LEU A 186 -11.53 -9.53 -11.67
C LEU A 186 -10.35 -10.07 -10.87
N ASN A 187 -9.16 -10.08 -11.49
CA ASN A 187 -7.90 -10.50 -10.90
C ASN A 187 -7.12 -9.30 -10.35
N ALA A 188 -6.98 -9.21 -9.04
CA ALA A 188 -6.35 -8.08 -8.38
C ALA A 188 -4.89 -7.86 -8.80
N VAL A 189 -4.02 -8.88 -8.64
CA VAL A 189 -2.59 -8.78 -8.94
C VAL A 189 -2.35 -8.43 -10.41
N GLN A 190 -3.03 -9.11 -11.35
CA GLN A 190 -2.84 -8.86 -12.77
C GLN A 190 -3.33 -7.46 -13.17
N THR A 191 -4.46 -7.02 -12.63
CA THR A 191 -5.00 -5.68 -12.83
C THR A 191 -4.03 -4.61 -12.32
N TYR A 192 -3.48 -4.78 -11.12
CA TYR A 192 -2.51 -3.84 -10.57
C TYR A 192 -1.16 -3.86 -11.31
N ARG A 193 -0.70 -4.99 -11.81
CA ARG A 193 0.50 -5.05 -12.67
C ARG A 193 0.31 -4.28 -13.97
N ARG A 194 -0.86 -4.40 -14.63
CA ARG A 194 -1.17 -3.56 -15.80
C ARG A 194 -1.24 -2.08 -15.43
N TYR A 195 -1.95 -1.74 -14.36
CA TYR A 195 -2.01 -0.37 -13.88
C TYR A 195 -0.62 0.19 -13.51
N TYR A 196 0.24 -0.62 -12.93
CA TYR A 196 1.60 -0.21 -12.59
C TYR A 196 2.43 0.15 -13.84
N LYS A 197 2.22 -0.56 -14.94
CA LYS A 197 2.86 -0.25 -16.24
C LYS A 197 2.39 1.08 -16.83
N THR A 198 1.19 1.56 -16.53
CA THR A 198 0.74 2.88 -17.02
C THR A 198 1.48 4.05 -16.37
N LYS A 199 2.21 3.83 -15.29
CA LYS A 199 2.95 4.86 -14.56
C LYS A 199 4.35 5.15 -15.15
N THR A 200 4.49 5.07 -16.46
CA THR A 200 5.76 5.23 -17.18
C THR A 200 6.17 6.69 -17.42
N THR A 201 5.36 7.67 -16.98
CA THR A 201 5.65 9.10 -17.12
C THR A 201 6.92 9.55 -16.39
N TRP A 202 7.53 8.67 -15.59
CA TRP A 202 8.76 8.91 -14.87
C TRP A 202 9.60 7.63 -14.79
N LYS A 203 10.93 7.78 -14.75
CA LYS A 203 11.86 6.65 -14.72
C LYS A 203 11.64 5.81 -13.45
N MET A 204 11.23 4.57 -13.64
CA MET A 204 11.06 3.58 -12.58
C MET A 204 12.34 2.78 -12.43
N ASN A 205 12.91 2.77 -11.22
CA ASN A 205 14.11 2.02 -10.87
C ASN A 205 13.80 1.02 -9.75
N TRP A 206 14.59 -0.05 -9.68
CA TRP A 206 14.53 -1.10 -8.65
C TRP A 206 15.95 -1.37 -8.15
N ARG A 207 16.45 -0.46 -7.28
CA ARG A 207 17.79 -0.59 -6.69
C ARG A 207 17.89 -1.89 -5.89
N CYS A 208 18.99 -2.63 -6.03
CA CYS A 208 19.34 -3.84 -5.29
C CYS A 208 18.45 -5.07 -5.51
N VAL A 209 17.27 -4.96 -6.17
CA VAL A 209 16.36 -6.10 -6.35
C VAL A 209 16.07 -6.44 -7.81
N GLY A 210 16.42 -5.53 -8.73
CA GLY A 210 16.16 -5.69 -10.16
C GLY A 210 14.68 -5.48 -10.53
N GLN A 211 14.47 -5.14 -11.79
CA GLN A 211 13.15 -4.91 -12.36
C GLN A 211 12.39 -6.23 -12.48
N PRO A 212 11.11 -6.31 -12.03
CA PRO A 212 10.32 -7.53 -12.15
C PRO A 212 10.15 -8.00 -13.59
N LEU A 213 10.22 -9.31 -13.83
CA LEU A 213 10.08 -9.89 -15.19
C LEU A 213 8.75 -9.46 -15.85
N TRP A 214 7.64 -9.52 -15.11
CA TRP A 214 6.33 -9.10 -15.62
C TRP A 214 6.28 -7.63 -16.04
N PHE A 215 7.15 -6.78 -15.51
CA PHE A 215 7.22 -5.38 -15.92
C PHE A 215 7.95 -5.20 -17.27
N LYS A 216 8.95 -6.05 -17.55
CA LYS A 216 9.72 -6.04 -18.81
C LYS A 216 8.93 -6.60 -20.00
N SER A 217 8.02 -7.56 -19.73
CA SER A 217 7.29 -8.25 -20.80
C SER A 217 6.24 -7.35 -21.47
N PRO A 218 6.06 -7.42 -22.79
CA PRO A 218 4.92 -6.82 -23.48
C PRO A 218 3.58 -7.29 -22.88
N PRO A 219 2.49 -6.51 -23.01
CA PRO A 219 1.19 -6.87 -22.42
C PRO A 219 0.62 -8.22 -22.87
N GLU A 220 0.94 -8.68 -24.06
CA GLU A 220 0.30 -9.84 -24.71
C GLU A 220 0.83 -11.20 -24.27
N GLN A 221 2.02 -11.29 -23.66
CA GLN A 221 2.61 -12.58 -23.27
C GLN A 221 2.23 -13.07 -21.87
N MET A 222 1.37 -12.36 -21.13
CA MET A 222 1.03 -12.71 -19.75
C MET A 222 -0.10 -13.75 -19.61
N SER A 223 -0.73 -14.20 -20.71
CA SER A 223 -1.90 -15.08 -20.63
C SER A 223 -1.60 -16.59 -20.64
N ALA A 224 -0.37 -17.02 -20.90
CA ALA A 224 -0.08 -18.44 -21.17
C ALA A 224 0.83 -19.17 -20.15
N SER A 225 1.40 -18.53 -19.13
CA SER A 225 2.44 -19.19 -18.32
C SER A 225 2.17 -19.32 -16.83
N SER A 226 0.95 -19.20 -16.34
CA SER A 226 0.65 -19.39 -14.92
C SER A 226 -0.08 -20.69 -14.58
N GLY A 227 0.17 -21.72 -15.34
CA GLY A 227 -0.20 -23.09 -14.99
C GLY A 227 1.05 -23.88 -14.62
N ALA A 228 1.16 -24.31 -13.37
CA ALA A 228 2.12 -25.23 -12.76
C ALA A 228 3.33 -24.60 -12.06
N LEU A 229 3.24 -24.58 -10.75
CA LEU A 229 4.09 -25.26 -9.76
C LEU A 229 3.73 -24.71 -8.36
N PHE A 230 2.74 -25.33 -7.75
CA PHE A 230 2.54 -25.25 -6.30
C PHE A 230 3.57 -26.15 -5.65
N VAL A 231 4.59 -25.58 -5.02
CA VAL A 231 5.36 -26.26 -3.99
C VAL A 231 4.76 -25.84 -2.65
N GLN A 232 4.13 -26.78 -1.98
CA GLN A 232 3.66 -26.63 -0.61
C GLN A 232 4.86 -26.46 0.31
N HIS A 233 4.99 -25.30 0.94
CA HIS A 233 5.82 -25.13 2.12
C HIS A 233 4.93 -25.07 3.36
N THR A 234 5.06 -26.08 4.20
CA THR A 234 4.51 -26.13 5.56
C THR A 234 5.12 -25.03 6.44
N PRO A 235 4.36 -24.42 7.34
CA PRO A 235 4.88 -23.41 8.25
C PRO A 235 5.67 -24.09 9.38
N THR A 236 6.95 -23.77 9.51
CA THR A 236 7.78 -24.19 10.63
C THR A 236 7.99 -23.03 11.60
N SER A 237 7.51 -23.23 12.83
CA SER A 237 7.93 -22.70 14.13
C SER A 237 8.25 -21.21 14.30
N ILE A 238 7.47 -20.63 15.20
CA ILE A 238 7.69 -19.34 15.88
C ILE A 238 8.98 -19.43 16.71
N GLY A 239 10.02 -18.74 16.29
CA GLY A 239 11.27 -18.57 17.05
C GLY A 239 11.20 -17.33 17.94
N VAL A 240 11.45 -17.54 19.23
CA VAL A 240 11.64 -16.46 20.21
C VAL A 240 12.99 -15.79 19.95
N TYR A 241 13.01 -14.49 19.72
CA TYR A 241 14.25 -13.73 19.45
C TYR A 241 14.72 -12.94 20.67
N ASN A 242 15.97 -13.20 21.06
CA ASN A 242 16.70 -12.40 22.04
C ASN A 242 17.31 -11.14 21.40
N LYS A 243 17.25 -10.04 22.12
CA LYS A 243 17.83 -8.72 21.77
C LYS A 243 19.33 -8.82 21.48
N ILE A 244 19.73 -8.41 20.28
CA ILE A 244 21.12 -8.04 20.00
C ILE A 244 21.10 -6.59 19.43
N GLY A 245 21.91 -5.77 20.08
CA GLY A 245 22.18 -4.33 19.97
C GLY A 245 21.69 -3.54 18.76
N GLY A 246 20.85 -2.55 19.00
CA GLY A 246 20.78 -1.29 18.25
C GLY A 246 19.76 -1.15 17.13
N ALA A 247 19.07 -2.21 16.67
CA ALA A 247 17.94 -2.08 15.75
C ALA A 247 16.64 -2.51 16.45
N PRO A 248 15.50 -1.86 16.17
CA PRO A 248 14.21 -2.29 16.68
C PRO A 248 13.91 -3.73 16.28
N ALA A 249 13.38 -4.54 17.18
CA ALA A 249 13.16 -5.98 17.01
C ALA A 249 12.36 -6.35 15.74
N ALA A 250 11.44 -5.49 15.33
CA ALA A 250 10.64 -5.67 14.11
C ALA A 250 11.46 -5.55 12.81
N ILE A 251 12.51 -4.72 12.78
CA ILE A 251 13.38 -4.58 11.59
C ILE A 251 14.37 -5.74 11.48
N ALA A 252 14.84 -6.28 12.60
CA ALA A 252 15.79 -7.39 12.58
C ALA A 252 15.22 -8.64 11.89
N SER A 253 13.91 -8.89 11.98
CA SER A 253 13.24 -10.00 11.28
C SER A 253 13.07 -9.80 9.77
N TYR A 254 13.23 -8.55 9.26
CA TYR A 254 13.10 -8.22 7.84
C TYR A 254 14.45 -7.98 7.12
N ILE A 255 15.56 -7.95 7.88
CA ILE A 255 16.91 -7.67 7.36
C ILE A 255 17.72 -8.96 7.14
N LEU A 256 17.40 -10.05 7.83
CA LEU A 256 17.99 -11.39 7.65
C LEU A 256 17.16 -12.24 6.69
#